data_619efee9e4ebd24f6246bc7464acb94a
#
_entry.id   619efee9e4ebd24f6246bc7464acb94a
#
_cell.length_a   1.000
_cell.length_b   1.000
_cell.length_c   1.000
_cell.angle_alpha   90.00
_cell.angle_beta   90.00
_cell.angle_gamma   90.00
#
_symmetry.space_group_name_H-M   'P 1'
#
loop_
_entity.id
_entity.type
_entity.pdbx_description
1 polymer ?
#
loop_
_entity_poly.entity_id
_entity_poly.type
_entity_poly.pdbx_seq_one_letter_code
_entity_poly.pdbx_strand_id
1 'polypeptide(L)'
;MNSNDIKNIKLFLLDMDGTIYLDDRLFDGVIEFLDCIKKRGGKYIFLTNNSSKSVDKYIEKLARLGIGSDKDDFLTSTDATIVRLRADKYKKIYAFGTESFKEQLRDSGLVITDRLEDDIDCLCMGFDTELTFKKLDDACILLNRGVKWIATNPDWVCPTWYGYVPDCGSVSEMLTRATGRKPIFIGKPQPEMPMLAMKKYGFEPSETAVVGDRVYTDIACGRNAGISSVFVLSGEGTEDDFEKFGITPDFVYATINDLYKEYK
;
A
#
# COMPACT_ATOMS: atom_id res chain seq x y z
N MET A 1 -16.22 -14.86 21.33
CA MET A 1 -14.81 -15.26 21.12
C MET A 1 -14.80 -16.04 19.80
N ASN A 2 -14.57 -15.38 18.70
CA ASN A 2 -14.33 -16.08 17.44
C ASN A 2 -12.87 -16.56 17.51
N SER A 3 -12.68 -17.88 17.58
CA SER A 3 -11.36 -18.45 17.34
C SER A 3 -11.05 -18.17 15.87
N ASN A 4 -10.31 -17.10 15.59
CA ASN A 4 -9.78 -16.87 14.25
C ASN A 4 -8.85 -18.05 13.95
N ASP A 5 -9.32 -18.99 13.13
CA ASP A 5 -8.49 -20.06 12.62
C ASP A 5 -7.99 -19.62 11.25
N ILE A 6 -6.67 -19.56 11.09
CA ILE A 6 -6.04 -19.15 9.82
C ILE A 6 -6.54 -19.99 8.63
N LYS A 7 -6.99 -21.22 8.89
CA LYS A 7 -7.55 -22.14 7.88
C LYS A 7 -8.89 -21.68 7.30
N ASN A 8 -9.59 -20.76 7.96
CA ASN A 8 -10.84 -20.18 7.46
C ASN A 8 -10.62 -19.00 6.50
N ILE A 9 -9.40 -18.49 6.41
CA ILE A 9 -9.08 -17.38 5.54
C ILE A 9 -9.07 -17.85 4.08
N LYS A 10 -9.75 -17.10 3.23
CA LYS A 10 -9.87 -17.34 1.79
C LYS A 10 -9.27 -16.21 0.95
N LEU A 11 -9.30 -14.96 1.45
CA LEU A 11 -8.66 -13.83 0.80
C LEU A 11 -7.43 -13.40 1.60
N PHE A 12 -6.26 -13.52 1.00
CA PHE A 12 -5.00 -13.04 1.56
C PHE A 12 -4.56 -11.76 0.86
N LEU A 13 -4.43 -10.68 1.63
CA LEU A 13 -3.88 -9.40 1.17
C LEU A 13 -2.42 -9.35 1.60
N LEU A 14 -1.52 -9.56 0.65
CA LEU A 14 -0.11 -9.82 0.91
C LEU A 14 0.71 -8.54 0.66
N ASP A 15 1.35 -8.01 1.70
CA ASP A 15 2.46 -7.10 1.46
C ASP A 15 3.58 -7.81 0.70
N MET A 16 4.51 -7.07 0.11
CA MET A 16 5.52 -7.65 -0.76
C MET A 16 6.93 -7.60 -0.18
N ASP A 17 7.48 -6.40 -0.03
CA ASP A 17 8.86 -6.23 0.46
C ASP A 17 8.95 -6.58 1.95
N GLY A 18 9.78 -7.54 2.33
CA GLY A 18 9.87 -8.06 3.69
C GLY A 18 8.89 -9.19 4.01
N THR A 19 7.88 -9.41 3.18
CA THR A 19 6.83 -10.44 3.37
C THR A 19 6.94 -11.58 2.35
N ILE A 20 6.97 -11.27 1.05
CA ILE A 20 7.06 -12.25 -0.05
C ILE A 20 8.49 -12.42 -0.52
N TYR A 21 9.24 -11.34 -0.55
CA TYR A 21 10.65 -11.32 -0.94
C TYR A 21 11.41 -10.23 -0.17
N LEU A 22 12.72 -10.33 -0.17
CA LEU A 22 13.62 -9.25 0.21
C LEU A 22 14.56 -8.98 -0.98
N ASP A 23 14.59 -7.74 -1.47
CA ASP A 23 15.27 -7.37 -2.71
C ASP A 23 14.84 -8.26 -3.89
N ASP A 24 15.78 -9.01 -4.50
CA ASP A 24 15.53 -9.95 -5.59
C ASP A 24 15.55 -11.42 -5.12
N ARG A 25 15.29 -11.68 -3.83
CA ARG A 25 15.26 -13.01 -3.26
C ARG A 25 13.88 -13.34 -2.69
N LEU A 26 13.25 -14.34 -3.27
CA LEU A 26 11.98 -14.88 -2.76
C LEU A 26 12.20 -15.62 -1.44
N PHE A 27 11.30 -15.48 -0.48
CA PHE A 27 11.31 -16.28 0.73
C PHE A 27 10.84 -17.72 0.45
N ASP A 28 11.35 -18.65 1.24
CA ASP A 28 10.97 -20.07 1.14
C ASP A 28 9.47 -20.25 1.44
N GLY A 29 8.83 -21.18 0.73
CA GLY A 29 7.42 -21.53 0.93
C GLY A 29 6.40 -20.58 0.31
N VAL A 30 6.82 -19.46 -0.30
CA VAL A 30 5.91 -18.49 -0.91
C VAL A 30 5.13 -19.11 -2.06
N ILE A 31 5.80 -19.77 -3.02
CA ILE A 31 5.12 -20.36 -4.19
C ILE A 31 4.12 -21.41 -3.73
N GLU A 32 4.52 -22.27 -2.80
CA GLU A 32 3.67 -23.32 -2.23
C GLU A 32 2.46 -22.73 -1.49
N PHE A 33 2.65 -21.62 -0.79
CA PHE A 33 1.56 -20.92 -0.10
C PHE A 33 0.56 -20.34 -1.09
N LEU A 34 1.03 -19.63 -2.11
CA LEU A 34 0.16 -19.05 -3.15
C LEU A 34 -0.64 -20.14 -3.89
N ASP A 35 0.01 -21.26 -4.22
CA ASP A 35 -0.63 -22.43 -4.82
C ASP A 35 -1.65 -23.08 -3.88
N CYS A 36 -1.33 -23.17 -2.59
CA CYS A 36 -2.25 -23.72 -1.59
C CYS A 36 -3.52 -22.87 -1.47
N ILE A 37 -3.39 -21.55 -1.43
CA ILE A 37 -4.55 -20.63 -1.42
C ILE A 37 -5.46 -20.92 -2.62
N LYS A 38 -4.91 -20.98 -3.82
CA LYS A 38 -5.69 -21.26 -5.06
C LYS A 38 -6.34 -22.65 -5.02
N LYS A 39 -5.63 -23.69 -4.59
CA LYS A 39 -6.16 -25.07 -4.46
C LYS A 39 -7.32 -25.17 -3.47
N ARG A 40 -7.33 -24.35 -2.44
CA ARG A 40 -8.42 -24.26 -1.45
C ARG A 40 -9.59 -23.38 -1.90
N GLY A 41 -9.56 -22.86 -3.15
CA GLY A 41 -10.59 -21.97 -3.70
C GLY A 41 -10.52 -20.54 -3.16
N GLY A 42 -9.42 -20.16 -2.54
CA GLY A 42 -9.14 -18.80 -2.09
C GLY A 42 -8.48 -17.95 -3.17
N LYS A 43 -8.22 -16.69 -2.81
CA LYS A 43 -7.52 -15.71 -3.64
C LYS A 43 -6.46 -14.99 -2.81
N TYR A 44 -5.38 -14.58 -3.46
CA TYR A 44 -4.44 -13.61 -2.90
C TYR A 44 -4.37 -12.36 -3.77
N ILE A 45 -4.04 -11.23 -3.14
CA ILE A 45 -3.81 -9.93 -3.78
C ILE A 45 -2.55 -9.35 -3.17
N PHE A 46 -1.61 -8.94 -4.00
CA PHE A 46 -0.44 -8.18 -3.57
C PHE A 46 -0.86 -6.74 -3.26
N LEU A 47 -0.59 -6.31 -2.03
CA LEU A 47 -1.04 -5.04 -1.48
C LEU A 47 0.16 -4.12 -1.20
N THR A 48 0.36 -3.07 -2.00
CA THR A 48 1.52 -2.19 -1.83
C THR A 48 1.15 -0.72 -1.66
N ASN A 49 1.85 -0.05 -0.74
CA ASN A 49 1.80 1.40 -0.58
C ASN A 49 2.65 2.16 -1.60
N ASN A 50 3.58 1.48 -2.25
CA ASN A 50 4.50 2.13 -3.18
C ASN A 50 3.78 2.60 -4.45
N SER A 51 3.71 3.91 -4.62
CA SER A 51 3.06 4.60 -5.74
C SER A 51 4.04 5.13 -6.80
N SER A 52 5.34 4.85 -6.64
CA SER A 52 6.36 5.35 -7.59
C SER A 52 6.51 4.51 -8.85
N LYS A 53 5.96 3.29 -8.85
CA LYS A 53 6.11 2.30 -9.94
C LYS A 53 4.75 1.82 -10.43
N SER A 54 4.67 1.49 -11.71
CA SER A 54 3.48 0.84 -12.28
C SER A 54 3.39 -0.63 -11.85
N VAL A 55 2.17 -1.18 -11.89
CA VAL A 55 1.92 -2.62 -11.64
C VAL A 55 2.72 -3.50 -12.59
N ASP A 56 2.95 -3.07 -13.84
CA ASP A 56 3.74 -3.83 -14.83
C ASP A 56 5.17 -4.12 -14.33
N LYS A 57 5.79 -3.17 -13.59
CA LYS A 57 7.11 -3.39 -12.98
C LYS A 57 7.10 -4.45 -11.88
N TYR A 58 6.01 -4.56 -11.14
CA TYR A 58 5.84 -5.63 -10.14
C TYR A 58 5.61 -6.98 -10.81
N ILE A 59 4.81 -7.05 -11.87
CA ILE A 59 4.62 -8.27 -12.67
C ILE A 59 5.97 -8.77 -13.22
N GLU A 60 6.77 -7.88 -13.81
CA GLU A 60 8.12 -8.20 -14.29
C GLU A 60 9.02 -8.75 -13.17
N LYS A 61 8.99 -8.10 -11.99
CA LYS A 61 9.78 -8.52 -10.83
C LYS A 61 9.35 -9.91 -10.34
N LEU A 62 8.05 -10.11 -10.12
CA LEU A 62 7.51 -11.38 -9.64
C LEU A 62 7.77 -12.52 -10.63
N ALA A 63 7.66 -12.26 -11.93
CA ALA A 63 8.00 -13.24 -12.97
C ALA A 63 9.47 -13.70 -12.90
N ARG A 64 10.43 -12.77 -12.66
CA ARG A 64 11.84 -13.13 -12.43
C ARG A 64 12.03 -13.97 -11.17
N LEU A 65 11.18 -13.79 -10.16
CA LEU A 65 11.18 -14.55 -8.91
C LEU A 65 10.40 -15.89 -9.02
N GLY A 66 9.85 -16.21 -10.20
CA GLY A 66 9.11 -17.45 -10.44
C GLY A 66 7.62 -17.40 -10.12
N ILE A 67 7.07 -16.22 -9.84
CA ILE A 67 5.64 -16.02 -9.56
C ILE A 67 4.95 -15.44 -10.80
N GLY A 68 4.07 -16.21 -11.43
CA GLY A 68 3.18 -15.72 -12.48
C GLY A 68 2.05 -14.89 -11.87
N SER A 69 1.91 -13.66 -12.34
CA SER A 69 0.88 -12.72 -11.88
C SER A 69 0.39 -11.84 -13.02
N ASP A 70 -0.80 -11.28 -12.88
CA ASP A 70 -1.37 -10.29 -13.78
C ASP A 70 -1.85 -9.04 -13.00
N LYS A 71 -2.40 -8.05 -13.70
CA LYS A 71 -2.84 -6.79 -13.07
C LYS A 71 -3.94 -6.98 -12.03
N ASP A 72 -4.74 -8.03 -12.16
CA ASP A 72 -5.82 -8.33 -11.21
C ASP A 72 -5.31 -8.94 -9.89
N ASP A 73 -4.04 -9.36 -9.84
CA ASP A 73 -3.41 -9.84 -8.61
C ASP A 73 -2.83 -8.71 -7.74
N PHE A 74 -2.96 -7.45 -8.17
CA PHE A 74 -2.43 -6.30 -7.43
C PHE A 74 -3.52 -5.32 -7.03
N LEU A 75 -3.29 -4.66 -5.91
CA LEU A 75 -3.99 -3.46 -5.48
C LEU A 75 -2.99 -2.51 -4.84
N THR A 76 -2.78 -1.36 -5.47
CA THR A 76 -1.81 -0.36 -5.04
C THR A 76 -2.49 0.79 -4.31
N SER A 77 -1.73 1.56 -3.54
CA SER A 77 -2.22 2.80 -2.95
C SER A 77 -2.65 3.81 -4.04
N THR A 78 -2.05 3.75 -5.23
CA THR A 78 -2.48 4.55 -6.39
C THR A 78 -3.88 4.16 -6.85
N ASP A 79 -4.19 2.84 -6.94
CA ASP A 79 -5.53 2.37 -7.34
C ASP A 79 -6.60 2.85 -6.35
N ALA A 80 -6.34 2.70 -5.06
CA ALA A 80 -7.25 3.19 -4.02
C ALA A 80 -7.41 4.73 -4.07
N THR A 81 -6.32 5.45 -4.34
CA THR A 81 -6.33 6.90 -4.49
C THR A 81 -7.16 7.33 -5.70
N ILE A 82 -7.05 6.64 -6.84
CA ILE A 82 -7.89 6.89 -8.02
C ILE A 82 -9.38 6.71 -7.69
N VAL A 83 -9.74 5.65 -6.98
CA VAL A 83 -11.14 5.42 -6.55
C VAL A 83 -11.63 6.58 -5.69
N ARG A 84 -10.81 7.05 -4.75
CA ARG A 84 -11.14 8.17 -3.88
C ARG A 84 -11.29 9.48 -4.65
N LEU A 85 -10.34 9.80 -5.53
CA LEU A 85 -10.38 11.01 -6.34
C LEU A 85 -11.63 11.09 -7.22
N ARG A 86 -12.05 9.96 -7.81
CA ARG A 86 -13.29 9.85 -8.60
C ARG A 86 -14.54 10.05 -7.73
N ALA A 87 -14.56 9.47 -6.53
CA ALA A 87 -15.68 9.61 -5.60
C ALA A 87 -15.86 11.06 -5.12
N ASP A 88 -14.76 11.75 -4.87
CA ASP A 88 -14.73 13.14 -4.43
C ASP A 88 -15.01 14.15 -5.59
N LYS A 89 -14.95 13.69 -6.86
CA LYS A 89 -15.30 14.44 -8.08
C LYS A 89 -14.49 15.73 -8.28
N TYR A 90 -13.19 15.66 -7.99
CA TYR A 90 -12.30 16.79 -8.28
C TYR A 90 -12.25 17.08 -9.78
N LYS A 91 -12.22 18.38 -10.13
CA LYS A 91 -12.25 18.84 -11.52
C LYS A 91 -10.87 18.87 -12.14
N LYS A 92 -9.86 19.30 -11.37
CA LYS A 92 -8.48 19.42 -11.82
C LYS A 92 -7.52 19.14 -10.68
N ILE A 93 -6.65 18.19 -10.88
CA ILE A 93 -5.77 17.64 -9.87
C ILE A 93 -4.32 17.99 -10.21
N TYR A 94 -3.60 18.63 -9.29
CA TYR A 94 -2.15 18.73 -9.38
C TYR A 94 -1.54 17.37 -8.96
N ALA A 95 -0.88 16.70 -9.90
CA ALA A 95 -0.28 15.39 -9.67
C ALA A 95 1.19 15.55 -9.26
N PHE A 96 1.46 15.39 -7.97
CA PHE A 96 2.78 15.43 -7.37
C PHE A 96 3.31 13.99 -7.24
N GLY A 97 4.23 13.58 -8.11
CA GLY A 97 4.77 12.23 -8.13
C GLY A 97 5.66 12.01 -9.34
N THR A 98 6.04 10.73 -9.54
CA THR A 98 6.81 10.29 -10.71
C THR A 98 5.98 10.38 -11.99
N GLU A 99 6.61 10.33 -13.15
CA GLU A 99 5.86 10.31 -14.42
C GLU A 99 4.97 9.05 -14.49
N SER A 100 5.46 7.90 -14.01
CA SER A 100 4.65 6.67 -13.94
C SER A 100 3.38 6.84 -13.09
N PHE A 101 3.45 7.55 -11.97
CA PHE A 101 2.28 7.88 -11.15
C PHE A 101 1.29 8.78 -11.91
N LYS A 102 1.81 9.82 -12.58
CA LYS A 102 0.98 10.74 -13.38
C LYS A 102 0.29 10.02 -14.55
N GLU A 103 0.99 9.11 -15.23
CA GLU A 103 0.41 8.29 -16.30
C GLU A 103 -0.76 7.44 -15.79
N GLN A 104 -0.61 6.75 -14.65
CA GLN A 104 -1.71 5.98 -14.05
C GLN A 104 -2.95 6.86 -13.74
N LEU A 105 -2.73 8.07 -13.24
CA LEU A 105 -3.84 9.02 -13.00
C LEU A 105 -4.51 9.46 -14.32
N ARG A 106 -3.74 9.77 -15.39
CA ARG A 106 -4.27 10.13 -16.72
C ARG A 106 -5.07 8.99 -17.34
N ASP A 107 -4.50 7.78 -17.32
CA ASP A 107 -5.11 6.58 -17.89
C ASP A 107 -6.42 6.21 -17.19
N SER A 108 -6.53 6.60 -15.91
CA SER A 108 -7.77 6.45 -15.16
C SER A 108 -8.88 7.45 -15.58
N GLY A 109 -8.60 8.38 -16.49
CA GLY A 109 -9.53 9.41 -16.96
C GLY A 109 -9.66 10.62 -16.05
N LEU A 110 -8.76 10.79 -15.08
CA LEU A 110 -8.71 12.00 -14.24
C LEU A 110 -8.05 13.17 -14.99
N VAL A 111 -8.56 14.37 -14.79
CA VAL A 111 -7.98 15.59 -15.34
C VAL A 111 -6.85 16.02 -14.42
N ILE A 112 -5.61 15.82 -14.85
CA ILE A 112 -4.42 16.15 -14.06
C ILE A 112 -3.54 17.19 -14.75
N THR A 113 -2.78 17.91 -13.94
CA THR A 113 -1.69 18.80 -14.37
C THR A 113 -0.47 18.64 -13.44
N ASP A 114 0.70 18.99 -13.91
CA ASP A 114 1.92 19.16 -13.12
C ASP A 114 2.45 20.60 -13.16
N ARG A 115 1.58 21.52 -13.62
CA ARG A 115 1.84 22.96 -13.65
C ARG A 115 0.93 23.69 -12.66
N LEU A 116 1.45 24.74 -12.04
CA LEU A 116 0.66 25.58 -11.17
C LEU A 116 -0.36 26.37 -11.99
N GLU A 117 -1.63 26.14 -11.70
CA GLU A 117 -2.78 26.79 -12.35
C GLU A 117 -3.78 27.26 -11.28
N ASP A 118 -4.70 28.16 -11.63
CA ASP A 118 -5.61 28.77 -10.64
C ASP A 118 -6.83 27.90 -10.34
N ASP A 119 -7.21 27.00 -11.26
CA ASP A 119 -8.41 26.16 -11.18
C ASP A 119 -8.14 24.76 -10.60
N ILE A 120 -6.97 24.54 -10.00
CA ILE A 120 -6.64 23.30 -9.29
C ILE A 120 -7.45 23.24 -7.99
N ASP A 121 -8.18 22.14 -7.78
CA ASP A 121 -9.00 21.92 -6.58
C ASP A 121 -8.50 20.78 -5.68
N CYS A 122 -7.53 19.97 -6.16
CA CYS A 122 -6.87 18.93 -5.37
C CYS A 122 -5.37 18.82 -5.68
N LEU A 123 -4.54 18.72 -4.64
CA LEU A 123 -3.16 18.25 -4.69
C LEU A 123 -3.18 16.75 -4.39
N CYS A 124 -2.80 15.92 -5.36
CA CYS A 124 -2.63 14.49 -5.18
C CYS A 124 -1.15 14.13 -5.17
N MET A 125 -0.65 13.59 -4.06
CA MET A 125 0.75 13.29 -3.85
C MET A 125 1.01 11.80 -3.72
N GLY A 126 1.98 11.30 -4.48
CA GLY A 126 2.54 9.95 -4.37
C GLY A 126 3.99 9.96 -3.92
N PHE A 127 4.57 8.77 -3.75
CA PHE A 127 6.01 8.61 -3.56
C PHE A 127 6.75 9.08 -4.81
N ASP A 128 7.59 10.10 -4.67
CA ASP A 128 8.22 10.78 -5.79
C ASP A 128 9.75 10.65 -5.77
N THR A 129 10.26 9.73 -6.58
CA THR A 129 11.69 9.54 -6.80
C THR A 129 12.29 10.55 -7.82
N GLU A 130 11.44 11.41 -8.38
CA GLU A 130 11.78 12.49 -9.32
C GLU A 130 11.56 13.87 -8.68
N LEU A 131 11.64 13.94 -7.34
CA LEU A 131 11.37 15.15 -6.56
C LEU A 131 12.26 16.32 -6.96
N THR A 132 11.64 17.48 -7.17
CA THR A 132 12.32 18.74 -7.40
C THR A 132 11.84 19.81 -6.43
N PHE A 133 12.65 20.82 -6.15
CA PHE A 133 12.23 21.94 -5.30
C PHE A 133 11.01 22.69 -5.88
N LYS A 134 10.91 22.75 -7.22
CA LYS A 134 9.76 23.37 -7.88
C LYS A 134 8.44 22.67 -7.52
N LYS A 135 8.40 21.34 -7.47
CA LYS A 135 7.20 20.59 -7.05
C LYS A 135 6.82 20.93 -5.59
N LEU A 136 7.82 21.11 -4.70
CA LEU A 136 7.58 21.51 -3.31
C LEU A 136 7.02 22.93 -3.22
N ASP A 137 7.55 23.87 -4.00
CA ASP A 137 7.10 25.27 -4.06
C ASP A 137 5.65 25.35 -4.56
N ASP A 138 5.34 24.66 -5.68
CA ASP A 138 3.98 24.59 -6.22
C ASP A 138 3.00 23.98 -5.19
N ALA A 139 3.39 22.93 -4.49
CA ALA A 139 2.58 22.31 -3.44
C ALA A 139 2.33 23.28 -2.29
N CYS A 140 3.34 24.02 -1.83
CA CYS A 140 3.18 25.04 -0.79
C CYS A 140 2.20 26.13 -1.20
N ILE A 141 2.29 26.61 -2.44
CA ILE A 141 1.36 27.62 -2.99
C ILE A 141 -0.07 27.09 -2.98
N LEU A 142 -0.30 25.87 -3.50
CA LEU A 142 -1.61 25.23 -3.54
C LEU A 142 -2.20 25.01 -2.13
N LEU A 143 -1.40 24.51 -1.20
CA LEU A 143 -1.82 24.27 0.18
C LEU A 143 -2.17 25.58 0.92
N ASN A 144 -1.42 26.65 0.69
CA ASN A 144 -1.73 27.98 1.23
C ASN A 144 -2.99 28.61 0.59
N ARG A 145 -3.33 28.25 -0.65
CA ARG A 145 -4.63 28.58 -1.28
C ARG A 145 -5.80 27.77 -0.71
N GLY A 146 -5.54 26.77 0.14
CA GLY A 146 -6.56 25.93 0.75
C GLY A 146 -7.03 24.75 -0.10
N VAL A 147 -6.30 24.40 -1.16
CA VAL A 147 -6.55 23.24 -2.01
C VAL A 147 -6.59 21.95 -1.17
N LYS A 148 -7.47 21.02 -1.49
CA LYS A 148 -7.54 19.72 -0.83
C LYS A 148 -6.26 18.93 -1.09
N TRP A 149 -5.81 18.19 -0.08
CA TRP A 149 -4.58 17.43 -0.16
C TRP A 149 -4.82 15.96 0.15
N ILE A 150 -4.60 15.10 -0.86
CA ILE A 150 -4.65 13.65 -0.79
C ILE A 150 -3.23 13.12 -1.03
N ALA A 151 -2.81 12.16 -0.22
CA ALA A 151 -1.53 11.47 -0.37
C ALA A 151 -1.73 9.95 -0.41
N THR A 152 -0.95 9.27 -1.23
CA THR A 152 -1.12 7.83 -1.46
C THR A 152 -0.83 6.99 -0.22
N ASN A 153 0.15 7.37 0.61
CA ASN A 153 0.59 6.58 1.76
C ASN A 153 1.33 7.44 2.79
N PRO A 154 1.33 7.04 4.07
CA PRO A 154 2.04 7.74 5.14
C PRO A 154 3.46 7.24 5.39
N ASP A 155 4.00 6.34 4.56
CA ASP A 155 5.29 5.71 4.80
C ASP A 155 6.41 6.75 4.87
N TRP A 156 7.22 6.67 5.93
CA TRP A 156 8.32 7.61 6.16
C TRP A 156 9.47 7.34 5.23
N VAL A 157 9.76 6.07 4.97
CA VAL A 157 10.93 5.63 4.23
C VAL A 157 10.60 4.48 3.28
N CYS A 158 11.35 4.42 2.18
CA CYS A 158 11.37 3.28 1.28
C CYS A 158 12.74 2.60 1.40
N PRO A 159 12.82 1.27 1.64
CA PRO A 159 14.08 0.54 1.72
C PRO A 159 14.77 0.47 0.37
N THR A 160 16.11 0.52 0.40
CA THR A 160 17.01 0.37 -0.75
C THR A 160 18.19 -0.52 -0.34
N TRP A 161 18.97 -0.98 -1.30
CA TRP A 161 20.16 -1.81 -1.03
C TRP A 161 21.25 -1.10 -0.17
N TYR A 162 21.20 0.22 -0.08
CA TYR A 162 22.17 1.03 0.70
C TYR A 162 21.54 1.65 1.96
N GLY A 163 20.31 1.33 2.31
CA GLY A 163 19.59 1.90 3.45
C GLY A 163 18.20 2.39 3.08
N TYR A 164 17.83 3.60 3.49
CA TYR A 164 16.49 4.14 3.30
C TYR A 164 16.51 5.47 2.54
N VAL A 165 15.46 5.72 1.75
CA VAL A 165 15.17 7.03 1.15
C VAL A 165 13.85 7.57 1.69
N PRO A 166 13.65 8.91 1.73
CA PRO A 166 12.37 9.49 2.13
C PRO A 166 11.23 9.03 1.20
N ASP A 167 10.12 8.58 1.78
CA ASP A 167 8.90 8.23 1.06
C ASP A 167 7.85 9.36 1.19
N CYS A 168 6.64 9.13 0.71
CA CYS A 168 5.53 10.07 0.66
C CYS A 168 5.21 10.71 2.02
N GLY A 169 5.26 9.93 3.12
CA GLY A 169 5.04 10.43 4.46
C GLY A 169 6.08 11.47 4.91
N SER A 170 7.37 11.25 4.60
CA SER A 170 8.44 12.21 4.92
C SER A 170 8.26 13.54 4.18
N VAL A 171 7.93 13.47 2.88
CA VAL A 171 7.65 14.67 2.07
C VAL A 171 6.39 15.38 2.57
N SER A 172 5.36 14.60 2.95
CA SER A 172 4.14 15.14 3.56
C SER A 172 4.42 15.88 4.86
N GLU A 173 5.26 15.34 5.74
CA GLU A 173 5.61 16.02 6.98
C GLU A 173 6.38 17.33 6.72
N MET A 174 7.30 17.32 5.76
CA MET A 174 8.02 18.54 5.35
C MET A 174 7.05 19.64 4.89
N LEU A 175 6.08 19.31 4.03
CA LEU A 175 5.07 20.24 3.57
C LEU A 175 4.10 20.65 4.70
N THR A 176 3.79 19.72 5.62
CA THR A 176 2.98 20.02 6.81
C THR A 176 3.64 21.07 7.70
N ARG A 177 4.95 20.94 7.94
CA ARG A 177 5.74 21.92 8.71
C ARG A 177 5.77 23.29 8.04
N ALA A 178 5.86 23.32 6.71
CA ALA A 178 5.92 24.56 5.95
C ALA A 178 4.56 25.30 5.87
N THR A 179 3.44 24.56 5.81
CA THR A 179 2.13 25.14 5.48
C THR A 179 1.09 25.02 6.59
N GLY A 180 1.33 24.21 7.63
CA GLY A 180 0.35 23.87 8.66
C GLY A 180 -0.80 22.97 8.19
N ARG A 181 -0.77 22.51 6.92
CA ARG A 181 -1.80 21.65 6.33
C ARG A 181 -1.40 20.19 6.45
N LYS A 182 -2.39 19.28 6.53
CA LYS A 182 -2.15 17.83 6.59
C LYS A 182 -2.88 17.14 5.46
N PRO A 183 -2.30 16.07 4.85
CA PRO A 183 -2.96 15.28 3.84
C PRO A 183 -4.00 14.34 4.43
N ILE A 184 -4.89 13.86 3.55
CA ILE A 184 -5.67 12.65 3.78
C ILE A 184 -4.88 11.52 3.13
N PHE A 185 -4.37 10.57 3.92
CA PHE A 185 -3.71 9.38 3.44
C PHE A 185 -4.71 8.29 3.06
N ILE A 186 -4.44 7.54 1.98
CA ILE A 186 -5.36 6.53 1.42
C ILE A 186 -4.83 5.10 1.60
N GLY A 187 -3.53 4.87 1.39
CA GLY A 187 -2.90 3.55 1.54
C GLY A 187 -2.86 3.04 2.98
N LYS A 188 -2.29 1.86 3.20
CA LYS A 188 -2.10 1.31 4.55
C LYS A 188 -1.47 2.37 5.48
N PRO A 189 -1.93 2.55 6.70
CA PRO A 189 -2.83 1.70 7.49
C PRO A 189 -4.33 1.95 7.27
N GLN A 190 -4.74 2.75 6.30
CA GLN A 190 -6.15 3.02 6.06
C GLN A 190 -6.88 1.78 5.52
N PRO A 191 -8.19 1.62 5.80
CA PRO A 191 -8.94 0.41 5.44
C PRO A 191 -9.37 0.35 3.97
N GLU A 192 -9.17 1.41 3.19
CA GLU A 192 -9.71 1.56 1.84
C GLU A 192 -9.26 0.42 0.91
N MET A 193 -7.97 0.04 0.96
CA MET A 193 -7.45 -1.01 0.09
C MET A 193 -8.05 -2.40 0.42
N PRO A 194 -8.07 -2.88 1.67
CA PRO A 194 -8.77 -4.11 2.03
C PRO A 194 -10.25 -4.09 1.67
N MET A 195 -10.95 -2.98 1.94
CA MET A 195 -12.38 -2.85 1.61
C MET A 195 -12.64 -2.94 0.10
N LEU A 196 -11.77 -2.34 -0.72
CA LEU A 196 -11.84 -2.45 -2.18
C LEU A 196 -11.60 -3.90 -2.64
N ALA A 197 -10.62 -4.61 -2.08
CA ALA A 197 -10.34 -6.00 -2.40
C ALA A 197 -11.51 -6.91 -2.04
N MET A 198 -12.03 -6.82 -0.81
CA MET A 198 -13.19 -7.60 -0.38
C MET A 198 -14.40 -7.36 -1.29
N LYS A 199 -14.70 -6.08 -1.58
CA LYS A 199 -15.82 -5.73 -2.48
C LYS A 199 -15.62 -6.26 -3.90
N LYS A 200 -14.40 -6.15 -4.46
CA LYS A 200 -14.09 -6.59 -5.83
C LYS A 200 -14.26 -8.10 -6.00
N TYR A 201 -13.85 -8.87 -5.00
CA TYR A 201 -13.79 -10.34 -5.10
C TYR A 201 -14.90 -11.06 -4.33
N GLY A 202 -15.75 -10.35 -3.59
CA GLY A 202 -16.91 -10.92 -2.90
C GLY A 202 -16.57 -11.71 -1.65
N PHE A 203 -15.53 -11.32 -0.90
CA PHE A 203 -15.16 -11.95 0.36
C PHE A 203 -15.61 -11.12 1.56
N GLU A 204 -15.95 -11.82 2.65
CA GLU A 204 -16.33 -11.20 3.91
C GLU A 204 -15.11 -10.89 4.79
N PRO A 205 -15.20 -9.93 5.72
CA PRO A 205 -14.10 -9.63 6.65
C PRO A 205 -13.59 -10.85 7.43
N SER A 206 -14.49 -11.78 7.82
CA SER A 206 -14.16 -13.00 8.55
C SER A 206 -13.36 -14.02 7.75
N GLU A 207 -13.32 -13.89 6.42
CA GLU A 207 -12.60 -14.76 5.49
C GLU A 207 -11.35 -14.08 4.91
N THR A 208 -11.03 -12.87 5.39
CA THR A 208 -9.97 -12.02 4.83
C THR A 208 -8.88 -11.78 5.86
N ALA A 209 -7.62 -11.88 5.43
CA ALA A 209 -6.47 -11.50 6.24
C ALA A 209 -5.50 -10.61 5.46
N VAL A 210 -4.91 -9.64 6.15
CA VAL A 210 -3.71 -8.96 5.67
C VAL A 210 -2.48 -9.66 6.25
N VAL A 211 -1.45 -9.83 5.44
CA VAL A 211 -0.15 -10.41 5.82
C VAL A 211 0.92 -9.38 5.54
N GLY A 212 1.73 -9.05 6.52
CA GLY A 212 2.80 -8.06 6.37
C GLY A 212 3.81 -8.10 7.50
N ASP A 213 4.89 -7.35 7.32
CA ASP A 213 6.02 -7.27 8.24
C ASP A 213 6.06 -5.96 9.05
N ARG A 214 5.12 -5.02 8.80
CA ARG A 214 5.09 -3.72 9.49
C ARG A 214 3.84 -3.55 10.34
N VAL A 215 4.04 -3.34 11.64
CA VAL A 215 2.94 -3.17 12.60
C VAL A 215 2.13 -1.92 12.30
N TYR A 216 2.80 -0.79 12.04
CA TYR A 216 2.14 0.52 11.89
C TYR A 216 1.43 0.72 10.54
N THR A 217 1.67 -0.14 9.55
CA THR A 217 0.98 -0.12 8.25
C THR A 217 0.11 -1.36 8.05
N ASP A 218 0.71 -2.56 7.96
CA ASP A 218 0.00 -3.78 7.58
C ASP A 218 -0.96 -4.25 8.67
N ILE A 219 -0.44 -4.40 9.90
CA ILE A 219 -1.25 -4.90 11.01
C ILE A 219 -2.30 -3.85 11.40
N ALA A 220 -1.90 -2.58 11.42
CA ALA A 220 -2.85 -1.48 11.63
C ALA A 220 -3.94 -1.45 10.55
N CYS A 221 -3.60 -1.75 9.28
CA CYS A 221 -4.54 -1.82 8.18
C CYS A 221 -5.58 -2.94 8.39
N GLY A 222 -5.15 -4.13 8.81
CA GLY A 222 -6.04 -5.23 9.17
C GLY A 222 -7.00 -4.85 10.28
N ARG A 223 -6.49 -4.28 11.37
CA ARG A 223 -7.31 -3.78 12.48
C ARG A 223 -8.33 -2.73 12.04
N ASN A 224 -7.89 -1.74 11.23
CA ASN A 224 -8.75 -0.66 10.77
C ASN A 224 -9.83 -1.13 9.80
N ALA A 225 -9.56 -2.19 9.03
CA ALA A 225 -10.52 -2.81 8.12
C ALA A 225 -11.42 -3.86 8.79
N GLY A 226 -11.16 -4.23 10.05
CA GLY A 226 -11.91 -5.26 10.76
C GLY A 226 -11.68 -6.68 10.22
N ILE A 227 -10.51 -6.94 9.64
CA ILE A 227 -10.08 -8.24 9.10
C ILE A 227 -8.95 -8.82 9.94
N SER A 228 -8.65 -10.11 9.76
CA SER A 228 -7.53 -10.74 10.44
C SER A 228 -6.18 -10.13 10.01
N SER A 229 -5.25 -10.04 10.94
CA SER A 229 -3.90 -9.53 10.73
C SER A 229 -2.86 -10.60 11.04
N VAL A 230 -1.95 -10.81 10.10
CA VAL A 230 -0.86 -11.80 10.17
C VAL A 230 0.47 -11.07 10.07
N PHE A 231 1.25 -11.13 11.14
CA PHE A 231 2.59 -10.54 11.17
C PHE A 231 3.64 -11.59 10.85
N VAL A 232 4.59 -11.24 9.98
CA VAL A 232 5.76 -12.06 9.66
C VAL A 232 7.04 -11.34 10.08
N LEU A 233 7.94 -12.07 10.74
CA LEU A 233 9.21 -11.56 11.28
C LEU A 233 10.34 -11.53 10.23
N SER A 234 10.02 -11.75 8.95
CA SER A 234 11.00 -11.81 7.85
C SER A 234 11.45 -10.45 7.33
N GLY A 235 10.78 -9.37 7.71
CA GLY A 235 11.03 -8.01 7.21
C GLY A 235 11.56 -7.03 8.25
N GLU A 236 11.00 -5.81 8.24
CA GLU A 236 11.50 -4.67 9.03
C GLU A 236 11.07 -4.71 10.50
N GLY A 237 9.82 -5.11 10.78
CA GLY A 237 9.24 -5.01 12.10
C GLY A 237 9.67 -6.11 13.05
N THR A 238 9.53 -5.85 14.34
CA THR A 238 9.83 -6.75 15.45
C THR A 238 8.66 -6.86 16.41
N GLU A 239 8.67 -7.84 17.32
CA GLU A 239 7.63 -7.98 18.35
C GLU A 239 7.58 -6.79 19.30
N ASP A 240 8.69 -6.07 19.51
CA ASP A 240 8.73 -4.85 20.33
C ASP A 240 7.84 -3.74 19.75
N ASP A 241 7.59 -3.77 18.45
CA ASP A 241 6.71 -2.81 17.81
C ASP A 241 5.23 -2.98 18.21
N PHE A 242 4.83 -4.15 18.73
CA PHE A 242 3.45 -4.36 19.21
C PHE A 242 3.13 -3.46 20.40
N GLU A 243 4.04 -3.36 21.36
CA GLU A 243 3.91 -2.45 22.52
C GLU A 243 4.05 -0.99 22.08
N LYS A 244 5.06 -0.69 21.28
CA LYS A 244 5.35 0.66 20.78
C LYS A 244 4.16 1.31 20.07
N PHE A 245 3.43 0.55 19.25
CA PHE A 245 2.27 1.05 18.51
C PHE A 245 0.92 0.73 19.16
N GLY A 246 0.89 -0.07 20.23
CA GLY A 246 -0.33 -0.50 20.89
C GLY A 246 -1.23 -1.36 20.01
N ILE A 247 -0.64 -2.16 19.12
CA ILE A 247 -1.33 -3.00 18.14
C ILE A 247 -0.74 -4.41 18.22
N THR A 248 -1.60 -5.39 18.53
CA THR A 248 -1.24 -6.81 18.53
C THR A 248 -1.86 -7.47 17.30
N PRO A 249 -1.09 -8.20 16.49
CA PRO A 249 -1.63 -8.98 15.37
C PRO A 249 -2.44 -10.19 15.88
N ASP A 250 -3.35 -10.71 15.05
CA ASP A 250 -4.09 -11.93 15.36
C ASP A 250 -3.20 -13.18 15.26
N PHE A 251 -2.22 -13.17 14.36
CA PHE A 251 -1.27 -14.25 14.15
C PHE A 251 0.15 -13.70 13.97
N VAL A 252 1.14 -14.45 14.47
CA VAL A 252 2.57 -14.13 14.32
C VAL A 252 3.30 -15.38 13.82
N TYR A 253 4.07 -15.22 12.75
CA TYR A 253 4.90 -16.28 12.18
C TYR A 253 6.32 -15.77 11.95
N ALA A 254 7.30 -16.65 12.04
CA ALA A 254 8.68 -16.30 11.70
C ALA A 254 8.80 -15.92 10.21
N THR A 255 8.13 -16.68 9.35
CA THR A 255 8.14 -16.49 7.89
C THR A 255 6.81 -16.88 7.25
N ILE A 256 6.65 -16.56 5.97
CA ILE A 256 5.52 -17.02 5.16
C ILE A 256 5.47 -18.58 5.07
N ASN A 257 6.63 -19.25 5.15
CA ASN A 257 6.70 -20.70 5.14
C ASN A 257 6.07 -21.32 6.41
N ASP A 258 6.18 -20.66 7.55
CA ASP A 258 5.57 -21.16 8.78
C ASP A 258 4.05 -20.92 8.77
N LEU A 259 3.59 -19.80 8.23
CA LEU A 259 2.18 -19.57 7.91
C LEU A 259 1.65 -20.68 6.97
N TYR A 260 2.38 -21.00 5.89
CA TYR A 260 1.99 -22.06 4.94
C TYR A 260 1.86 -23.43 5.61
N LYS A 261 2.80 -23.80 6.50
CA LYS A 261 2.75 -25.09 7.22
C LYS A 261 1.50 -25.24 8.08
N GLU A 262 1.00 -24.15 8.65
CA GLU A 262 -0.24 -24.18 9.43
C GLU A 262 -1.50 -24.11 8.56
N TYR A 263 -1.46 -23.33 7.48
CA TYR A 263 -2.60 -23.11 6.59
C TYR A 263 -2.99 -24.31 5.75
N LYS A 264 -2.03 -25.16 5.33
CA LYS A 264 -2.23 -26.33 4.46
C LYS A 264 -3.10 -27.43 5.06
#